data_6bdb55f760b9180fcab2e4c373ace9fc
#
_entry.id   6bdb55f760b9180fcab2e4c373ace9fc
#
_cell.length_a   1.000
_cell.length_b   1.000
_cell.length_c   1.000
_cell.angle_alpha   90.00
_cell.angle_beta   90.00
_cell.angle_gamma   90.00
#
_symmetry.space_group_name_H-M   'P 1'
#
loop_
_entity.id
_entity.type
_entity.pdbx_description
1 polymer ?
#
loop_
_entity_poly.entity_id
_entity_poly.type
_entity_poly.pdbx_seq_one_letter_code
_entity_poly.pdbx_strand_id
1 'polypeptide(L)'
;TGSAPRASAQGGAPLEAGKKIYDQHCAQCHGEKGDGQGPGAAHLLPRPRDFTSGKFKLRTTPSGMLPTDDDLKRVVRLGMPYTSMPPWPRLSDAEVDAVVQYLKSFYEGFADPAQAAKPIALPRPPASTKEAVEKGKELYVSLGCVRCHGETGRGEGPSAPTLKDDLGHPLKAADLTQRWTFRGGPTRQDVFRT
;
A
#
# COMPACT_ATOMS: atom_id res chain seq x y z
N THR A 1 -18.45 21.53 42.45
CA THR A 1 -17.50 22.10 41.48
C THR A 1 -16.37 21.11 41.33
N GLY A 2 -16.51 20.21 40.36
CA GLY A 2 -15.47 19.24 39.97
C GLY A 2 -15.09 19.54 38.53
N SER A 3 -13.95 20.17 38.35
CA SER A 3 -13.33 20.34 37.01
C SER A 3 -12.84 18.97 36.51
N ALA A 4 -13.37 18.53 35.39
CA ALA A 4 -12.83 17.41 34.64
C ALA A 4 -11.42 17.78 34.12
N PRO A 5 -10.45 16.85 34.14
CA PRO A 5 -9.13 17.11 33.59
C PRO A 5 -9.23 17.26 32.06
N ARG A 6 -8.76 18.38 31.55
CA ARG A 6 -8.52 18.58 30.11
C ARG A 6 -7.52 17.53 29.64
N ALA A 7 -7.92 16.71 28.68
CA ALA A 7 -7.02 15.83 27.96
C ALA A 7 -5.85 16.67 27.36
N SER A 8 -4.66 16.24 27.68
CA SER A 8 -3.41 16.94 27.44
C SER A 8 -3.12 17.14 25.95
N ALA A 9 -2.70 18.34 25.61
CA ALA A 9 -2.27 18.83 24.30
C ALA A 9 -0.97 18.20 23.74
N GLN A 10 -0.75 16.91 23.93
CA GLN A 10 0.46 16.20 23.45
C GLN A 10 0.33 15.64 22.02
N GLY A 11 -0.86 15.73 21.39
CA GLY A 11 -1.08 15.30 20.00
C GLY A 11 -0.86 16.38 18.95
N GLY A 12 -0.75 17.66 19.35
CA GLY A 12 -0.72 18.77 18.40
C GLY A 12 0.58 18.88 17.58
N ALA A 13 1.72 18.86 18.22
CA ALA A 13 2.99 19.14 17.56
C ALA A 13 3.42 18.08 16.51
N PRO A 14 3.30 16.76 16.74
CA PRO A 14 3.59 15.75 15.71
C PRO A 14 2.61 15.83 14.54
N LEU A 15 1.34 16.14 14.79
CA LEU A 15 0.32 16.23 13.75
C LEU A 15 0.55 17.45 12.85
N GLU A 16 0.93 18.60 13.43
CA GLU A 16 1.31 19.81 12.69
C GLU A 16 2.56 19.61 11.82
N ALA A 17 3.57 18.94 12.36
CA ALA A 17 4.76 18.56 11.59
C ALA A 17 4.39 17.63 10.42
N GLY A 18 3.56 16.63 10.66
CA GLY A 18 3.06 15.73 9.64
C GLY A 18 2.25 16.45 8.57
N LYS A 19 1.40 17.38 8.98
CA LYS A 19 0.63 18.24 8.06
C LYS A 19 1.54 19.02 7.13
N LYS A 20 2.55 19.69 7.67
CA LYS A 20 3.51 20.46 6.87
C LYS A 20 4.21 19.61 5.81
N ILE A 21 4.64 18.42 6.18
CA ILE A 21 5.29 17.47 5.26
C ILE A 21 4.28 17.01 4.19
N TYR A 22 3.05 16.69 4.61
CA TYR A 22 1.98 16.27 3.72
C TYR A 22 1.64 17.35 2.69
N ASP A 23 1.45 18.58 3.11
CA ASP A 23 1.12 19.72 2.24
C ASP A 23 2.24 19.96 1.22
N GLN A 24 3.48 19.84 1.64
CA GLN A 24 4.65 20.08 0.80
C GLN A 24 4.89 18.97 -0.23
N HIS A 25 4.63 17.70 0.11
CA HIS A 25 5.11 16.56 -0.67
C HIS A 25 4.00 15.62 -1.17
N CYS A 26 2.82 15.63 -0.56
CA CYS A 26 1.79 14.62 -0.79
C CYS A 26 0.48 15.21 -1.38
N ALA A 27 0.08 16.40 -0.92
CA ALA A 27 -1.20 17.01 -1.26
C ALA A 27 -1.38 17.25 -2.76
N GLN A 28 -0.30 17.50 -3.51
CA GLN A 28 -0.35 17.68 -4.97
C GLN A 28 -1.02 16.52 -5.69
N CYS A 29 -0.85 15.29 -5.18
CA CYS A 29 -1.45 14.09 -5.74
C CYS A 29 -2.64 13.61 -4.91
N HIS A 30 -2.50 13.57 -3.58
CA HIS A 30 -3.49 12.98 -2.68
C HIS A 30 -4.59 13.94 -2.23
N GLY A 31 -4.50 15.23 -2.58
CA GLY A 31 -5.46 16.27 -2.17
C GLY A 31 -5.22 16.76 -0.74
N GLU A 32 -5.58 18.01 -0.47
CA GLU A 32 -5.49 18.59 0.89
C GLU A 32 -6.37 17.84 1.90
N LYS A 33 -7.47 17.24 1.42
CA LYS A 33 -8.41 16.43 2.21
C LYS A 33 -8.07 14.95 2.26
N GLY A 34 -6.98 14.53 1.63
CA GLY A 34 -6.61 13.12 1.55
C GLY A 34 -7.51 12.25 0.67
N ASP A 35 -8.35 12.85 -0.15
CA ASP A 35 -9.39 12.20 -0.97
C ASP A 35 -8.88 11.67 -2.33
N GLY A 36 -7.57 11.75 -2.57
CA GLY A 36 -6.97 11.32 -3.82
C GLY A 36 -7.21 12.25 -5.01
N GLN A 37 -7.75 13.46 -4.77
CA GLN A 37 -8.14 14.41 -5.80
C GLN A 37 -7.26 15.67 -5.80
N GLY A 38 -5.97 15.51 -5.55
CA GLY A 38 -5.02 16.61 -5.69
C GLY A 38 -4.95 17.14 -7.13
N PRO A 39 -4.41 18.36 -7.33
CA PRO A 39 -4.33 19.00 -8.65
C PRO A 39 -3.68 18.12 -9.73
N GLY A 40 -2.70 17.29 -9.35
CA GLY A 40 -2.03 16.37 -10.27
C GLY A 40 -2.80 15.07 -10.53
N ALA A 41 -3.78 14.72 -9.71
CA ALA A 41 -4.43 13.41 -9.73
C ALA A 41 -5.06 13.07 -11.09
N ALA A 42 -5.62 14.06 -11.79
CA ALA A 42 -6.28 13.86 -13.08
C ALA A 42 -5.37 13.23 -14.15
N HIS A 43 -4.07 13.44 -14.03
CA HIS A 43 -3.05 12.99 -14.99
C HIS A 43 -2.35 11.68 -14.57
N LEU A 44 -2.75 11.08 -13.43
CA LEU A 44 -2.07 9.91 -12.88
C LEU A 44 -2.91 8.63 -13.05
N LEU A 45 -2.26 7.55 -13.49
CA LEU A 45 -2.81 6.19 -13.56
C LEU A 45 -1.77 5.20 -13.00
N PRO A 46 -2.15 4.36 -12.03
CA PRO A 46 -3.42 4.38 -11.28
C PRO A 46 -3.61 5.69 -10.49
N ARG A 47 -4.86 6.01 -10.17
CA ARG A 47 -5.20 7.21 -9.39
C ARG A 47 -4.54 7.17 -8.00
N PRO A 48 -4.21 8.34 -7.42
CA PRO A 48 -3.74 8.43 -6.05
C PRO A 48 -4.75 7.81 -5.07
N ARG A 49 -4.25 7.25 -3.99
CA ARG A 49 -5.11 6.65 -2.95
C ARG A 49 -5.95 7.73 -2.26
N ASP A 50 -7.24 7.46 -2.16
CA ASP A 50 -8.16 8.14 -1.27
C ASP A 50 -7.99 7.56 0.14
N PHE A 51 -7.45 8.36 1.06
CA PHE A 51 -7.20 7.97 2.45
C PHE A 51 -8.48 8.03 3.29
N THR A 52 -9.47 8.83 2.88
CA THR A 52 -10.74 9.01 3.61
C THR A 52 -11.62 7.76 3.53
N SER A 53 -11.39 6.92 2.54
CA SER A 53 -12.17 5.70 2.31
C SER A 53 -11.83 4.54 3.25
N GLY A 54 -10.72 4.62 3.99
CA GLY A 54 -10.21 3.50 4.81
C GLY A 54 -9.74 2.27 4.00
N LYS A 55 -9.71 2.35 2.68
CA LYS A 55 -9.35 1.22 1.81
C LYS A 55 -7.87 1.26 1.43
N PHE A 56 -7.08 0.36 2.00
CA PHE A 56 -5.66 0.25 1.73
C PHE A 56 -5.33 -1.13 1.14
N LYS A 57 -4.70 -1.16 -0.04
CA LYS A 57 -4.37 -2.42 -0.73
C LYS A 57 -3.08 -3.06 -0.21
N LEU A 58 -2.07 -2.23 0.14
CA LEU A 58 -0.78 -2.73 0.61
C LEU A 58 -0.74 -2.71 2.14
N ARG A 59 -0.83 -3.89 2.71
CA ARG A 59 -0.85 -4.09 4.16
C ARG A 59 -0.37 -5.50 4.50
N THR A 60 0.12 -5.65 5.71
CA THR A 60 0.48 -6.95 6.30
C THR A 60 -0.65 -7.57 7.13
N THR A 61 -1.70 -6.81 7.36
CA THR A 61 -2.91 -7.20 8.10
C THR A 61 -3.89 -8.01 7.22
N PRO A 62 -4.87 -8.71 7.79
CA PRO A 62 -5.88 -9.44 7.04
C PRO A 62 -6.65 -8.58 6.03
N SER A 63 -7.22 -9.23 5.01
CA SER A 63 -7.99 -8.54 3.98
C SER A 63 -9.18 -7.78 4.60
N GLY A 64 -9.37 -6.52 4.18
CA GLY A 64 -10.39 -5.63 4.73
C GLY A 64 -10.00 -4.84 5.97
N MET A 65 -8.90 -5.22 6.66
CA MET A 65 -8.41 -4.50 7.84
C MET A 65 -7.51 -3.33 7.47
N LEU A 66 -7.33 -2.39 8.39
CA LEU A 66 -6.42 -1.26 8.22
C LEU A 66 -4.95 -1.71 8.22
N PRO A 67 -4.06 -1.00 7.49
CA PRO A 67 -2.64 -1.24 7.52
C PRO A 67 -2.03 -0.86 8.88
N THR A 68 -0.90 -1.46 9.19
CA THR A 68 -0.07 -1.00 10.30
C THR A 68 0.68 0.28 9.96
N ASP A 69 1.23 0.97 10.96
CA ASP A 69 2.10 2.12 10.74
C ASP A 69 3.32 1.73 9.88
N ASP A 70 3.89 0.56 10.10
CA ASP A 70 5.02 0.05 9.32
C ASP A 70 4.66 -0.19 7.84
N ASP A 71 3.44 -0.63 7.56
CA ASP A 71 2.95 -0.75 6.18
C ASP A 71 2.91 0.60 5.48
N LEU A 72 2.39 1.63 6.16
CA LEU A 72 2.30 2.99 5.63
C LEU A 72 3.70 3.62 5.47
N LYS A 73 4.56 3.50 6.48
CA LYS A 73 5.96 3.97 6.43
C LYS A 73 6.71 3.34 5.26
N ARG A 74 6.53 2.03 5.06
CA ARG A 74 7.15 1.32 3.95
C ARG A 74 6.74 1.90 2.59
N VAL A 75 5.45 2.20 2.38
CA VAL A 75 4.98 2.81 1.14
C VAL A 75 5.58 4.20 0.94
N VAL A 76 5.66 5.02 1.99
CA VAL A 76 6.30 6.33 1.92
C VAL A 76 7.78 6.21 1.57
N ARG A 77 8.50 5.31 2.23
CA ARG A 77 9.95 5.12 2.03
C ARG A 77 10.31 4.60 0.65
N LEU A 78 9.58 3.60 0.17
CA LEU A 78 9.93 2.86 -1.05
C LEU A 78 9.20 3.34 -2.29
N GLY A 79 8.16 4.16 -2.11
CA GLY A 79 7.24 4.48 -3.20
C GLY A 79 6.46 3.24 -3.64
N MET A 80 5.85 3.32 -4.80
CA MET A 80 5.01 2.25 -5.31
C MET A 80 5.30 1.98 -6.79
N PRO A 81 5.96 0.87 -7.12
CA PRO A 81 6.28 0.51 -8.50
C PRO A 81 5.04 0.55 -9.42
N TYR A 82 5.24 0.91 -10.68
CA TYR A 82 4.20 1.10 -11.70
C TYR A 82 3.11 2.10 -11.32
N THR A 83 3.43 3.05 -10.46
CA THR A 83 2.58 4.19 -10.13
C THR A 83 3.42 5.47 -10.12
N SER A 84 2.75 6.61 -10.01
CA SER A 84 3.42 7.90 -9.84
C SER A 84 3.79 8.23 -8.39
N MET A 85 3.59 7.29 -7.44
CA MET A 85 4.00 7.47 -6.04
C MET A 85 5.52 7.25 -5.92
N PRO A 86 6.33 8.31 -5.77
CA PRO A 86 7.77 8.19 -5.68
C PRO A 86 8.20 7.72 -4.28
N PRO A 87 9.42 7.19 -4.12
CA PRO A 87 10.04 7.00 -2.82
C PRO A 87 10.48 8.34 -2.22
N TRP A 88 10.43 8.42 -0.89
CA TRP A 88 10.87 9.58 -0.12
C TRP A 88 12.06 9.25 0.81
N PRO A 89 13.23 8.89 0.26
CA PRO A 89 14.37 8.43 1.04
C PRO A 89 15.04 9.53 1.87
N ARG A 90 14.76 10.81 1.56
CA ARG A 90 15.35 11.96 2.25
C ARG A 90 14.60 12.36 3.52
N LEU A 91 13.36 11.92 3.70
CA LEU A 91 12.64 12.16 4.95
C LEU A 91 13.31 11.37 6.07
N SER A 92 13.58 11.99 7.21
CA SER A 92 14.04 11.31 8.42
C SER A 92 12.95 10.34 8.94
N ASP A 93 13.31 9.44 9.86
CA ASP A 93 12.32 8.52 10.44
C ASP A 93 11.23 9.28 11.21
N ALA A 94 11.61 10.33 11.93
CA ALA A 94 10.67 11.19 12.65
C ALA A 94 9.69 11.92 11.69
N GLU A 95 10.17 12.36 10.53
CA GLU A 95 9.30 12.97 9.52
C GLU A 95 8.35 11.97 8.88
N VAL A 96 8.82 10.75 8.62
CA VAL A 96 7.94 9.68 8.11
C VAL A 96 6.91 9.28 9.17
N ASP A 97 7.30 9.19 10.45
CA ASP A 97 6.37 8.95 11.53
C ASP A 97 5.30 10.06 11.61
N ALA A 98 5.72 11.31 11.56
CA ALA A 98 4.81 12.46 11.62
C ALA A 98 3.81 12.46 10.46
N VAL A 99 4.26 12.28 9.20
CA VAL A 99 3.38 12.28 8.04
C VAL A 99 2.44 11.08 8.03
N VAL A 100 2.86 9.92 8.53
CA VAL A 100 1.99 8.75 8.68
C VAL A 100 0.90 9.00 9.71
N GLN A 101 1.21 9.62 10.86
CA GLN A 101 0.18 9.99 11.84
C GLN A 101 -0.81 11.01 11.24
N TYR A 102 -0.34 11.99 10.47
CA TYR A 102 -1.22 12.93 9.79
C TYR A 102 -2.09 12.24 8.73
N LEU A 103 -1.54 11.33 7.94
CA LEU A 103 -2.28 10.53 6.95
C LEU A 103 -3.40 9.72 7.63
N LYS A 104 -3.15 9.13 8.78
CA LYS A 104 -4.16 8.38 9.55
C LYS A 104 -5.31 9.25 10.03
N SER A 105 -5.10 10.55 10.23
CA SER A 105 -6.15 11.48 10.65
C SER A 105 -7.25 11.71 9.60
N PHE A 106 -7.03 11.34 8.34
CA PHE A 106 -8.05 11.42 7.30
C PHE A 106 -9.15 10.35 7.42
N TYR A 107 -8.93 9.29 8.20
CA TYR A 107 -9.91 8.23 8.40
C TYR A 107 -10.03 7.87 9.89
N GLU A 108 -11.20 8.11 10.45
CA GLU A 108 -11.48 7.91 11.88
C GLU A 108 -11.27 6.46 12.37
N GLY A 109 -11.41 5.48 11.47
CA GLY A 109 -11.17 4.08 11.80
C GLY A 109 -9.77 3.76 12.33
N PHE A 110 -8.77 4.61 12.07
CA PHE A 110 -7.45 4.45 12.69
C PHE A 110 -7.43 4.76 14.19
N ALA A 111 -8.40 5.49 14.70
CA ALA A 111 -8.56 5.75 16.13
C ALA A 111 -9.41 4.66 16.84
N ASP A 112 -10.06 3.79 16.08
CA ASP A 112 -10.89 2.71 16.62
C ASP A 112 -10.03 1.45 16.91
N PRO A 113 -9.88 1.07 18.19
CA PRO A 113 -9.13 -0.14 18.55
C PRO A 113 -9.69 -1.44 17.95
N ALA A 114 -10.99 -1.48 17.60
CA ALA A 114 -11.60 -2.64 16.97
C ALA A 114 -11.15 -2.85 15.53
N GLN A 115 -10.66 -1.80 14.87
CA GLN A 115 -10.08 -1.85 13.53
C GLN A 115 -8.56 -2.05 13.52
N ALA A 116 -7.94 -2.02 14.70
CA ALA A 116 -6.51 -2.30 14.84
C ALA A 116 -6.25 -3.79 14.58
N ALA A 117 -5.48 -4.08 13.55
CA ALA A 117 -5.14 -5.45 13.21
C ALA A 117 -3.63 -5.69 13.34
N LYS A 118 -3.29 -6.94 13.69
CA LYS A 118 -1.90 -7.39 13.69
C LYS A 118 -1.53 -7.96 12.32
N PRO A 119 -0.26 -7.88 11.91
CA PRO A 119 0.22 -8.57 10.72
C PRO A 119 -0.13 -10.05 10.74
N ILE A 120 -0.48 -10.60 9.58
CA ILE A 120 -0.71 -12.03 9.41
C ILE A 120 0.58 -12.78 9.73
N ALA A 121 0.52 -13.75 10.63
CA ALA A 121 1.64 -14.64 10.87
C ALA A 121 1.83 -15.55 9.64
N LEU A 122 2.97 -15.40 8.98
CA LEU A 122 3.29 -16.19 7.79
C LEU A 122 4.16 -17.40 8.17
N PRO A 123 3.91 -18.57 7.60
CA PRO A 123 4.80 -19.71 7.73
C PRO A 123 6.17 -19.40 7.12
N ARG A 124 7.19 -20.12 7.56
CA ARG A 124 8.48 -20.06 6.90
C ARG A 124 8.33 -20.51 5.44
N PRO A 125 8.84 -19.74 4.47
CA PRO A 125 8.78 -20.14 3.09
C PRO A 125 9.48 -21.49 2.87
N PRO A 126 8.93 -22.38 2.04
CA PRO A 126 9.57 -23.66 1.74
C PRO A 126 10.92 -23.44 1.05
N ALA A 127 11.80 -24.42 1.13
CA ALA A 127 13.06 -24.38 0.41
C ALA A 127 12.83 -24.27 -1.11
N SER A 128 13.75 -23.60 -1.80
CA SER A 128 13.70 -23.53 -3.27
C SER A 128 14.39 -24.78 -3.83
N THR A 129 13.62 -25.82 -4.11
CA THR A 129 14.10 -27.05 -4.77
C THR A 129 13.56 -27.10 -6.20
N LYS A 130 14.15 -27.97 -7.03
CA LYS A 130 13.64 -28.19 -8.39
C LYS A 130 12.19 -28.67 -8.36
N GLU A 131 11.87 -29.58 -7.47
CA GLU A 131 10.53 -30.14 -7.30
C GLU A 131 9.51 -29.07 -6.89
N ALA A 132 9.90 -28.14 -6.01
CA ALA A 132 9.06 -27.01 -5.61
C ALA A 132 8.82 -26.06 -6.78
N VAL A 133 9.82 -25.85 -7.63
CA VAL A 133 9.68 -24.99 -8.83
C VAL A 133 8.74 -25.64 -9.86
N GLU A 134 8.91 -26.93 -10.14
CA GLU A 134 8.02 -27.66 -11.08
C GLU A 134 6.58 -27.67 -10.56
N LYS A 135 6.39 -27.94 -9.26
CA LYS A 135 5.06 -27.86 -8.65
C LYS A 135 4.46 -26.46 -8.72
N GLY A 136 5.27 -25.43 -8.52
CA GLY A 136 4.85 -24.02 -8.68
C GLY A 136 4.41 -23.72 -10.11
N LYS A 137 5.08 -24.26 -11.11
CA LYS A 137 4.73 -24.11 -12.52
C LYS A 137 3.39 -24.80 -12.84
N GLU A 138 3.17 -26.03 -12.34
CA GLU A 138 1.89 -26.71 -12.47
C GLU A 138 0.75 -25.87 -11.86
N LEU A 139 0.96 -25.36 -10.64
CA LEU A 139 -0.02 -24.50 -9.95
C LEU A 139 -0.27 -23.19 -10.70
N TYR A 140 0.77 -22.55 -11.25
CA TYR A 140 0.66 -21.34 -12.04
C TYR A 140 -0.29 -21.52 -13.23
N VAL A 141 -0.22 -22.65 -13.90
CA VAL A 141 -1.12 -22.98 -15.01
C VAL A 141 -2.50 -23.38 -14.51
N SER A 142 -2.58 -24.33 -13.57
CA SER A 142 -3.85 -24.92 -13.12
C SER A 142 -4.74 -23.92 -12.37
N LEU A 143 -4.14 -22.96 -11.64
CA LEU A 143 -4.87 -21.88 -10.98
C LEU A 143 -5.20 -20.69 -11.92
N GLY A 144 -4.77 -20.76 -13.18
CA GLY A 144 -5.10 -19.76 -14.18
C GLY A 144 -4.28 -18.47 -14.10
N CYS A 145 -3.18 -18.43 -13.36
CA CYS A 145 -2.29 -17.26 -13.28
C CYS A 145 -1.77 -16.82 -14.66
N VAL A 146 -1.55 -17.81 -15.54
CA VAL A 146 -1.13 -17.62 -16.94
C VAL A 146 -2.09 -16.72 -17.72
N ARG A 147 -3.37 -16.68 -17.36
CA ARG A 147 -4.39 -15.90 -18.09
C ARG A 147 -4.12 -14.38 -18.04
N CYS A 148 -3.56 -13.90 -16.96
CA CYS A 148 -3.20 -12.48 -16.79
C CYS A 148 -1.69 -12.27 -16.95
N HIS A 149 -0.88 -13.15 -16.34
CA HIS A 149 0.57 -12.99 -16.31
C HIS A 149 1.31 -13.56 -17.52
N GLY A 150 0.61 -14.35 -18.38
CA GLY A 150 1.20 -14.95 -19.57
C GLY A 150 2.06 -16.18 -19.27
N GLU A 151 2.48 -16.90 -20.31
CA GLU A 151 3.31 -18.10 -20.17
C GLU A 151 4.70 -17.79 -19.66
N THR A 152 5.22 -16.61 -20.01
CA THR A 152 6.56 -16.14 -19.59
C THR A 152 6.53 -15.35 -18.27
N GLY A 153 5.35 -15.08 -17.72
CA GLY A 153 5.17 -14.31 -16.49
C GLY A 153 5.38 -12.80 -16.64
N ARG A 154 5.36 -12.27 -17.87
CA ARG A 154 5.64 -10.84 -18.16
C ARG A 154 4.41 -9.94 -18.17
N GLY A 155 3.23 -10.48 -17.81
CA GLY A 155 1.99 -9.72 -17.78
C GLY A 155 1.29 -9.62 -19.14
N GLU A 156 1.64 -10.49 -20.10
CA GLU A 156 1.13 -10.52 -21.46
C GLU A 156 0.04 -11.57 -21.70
N GLY A 157 -0.57 -12.07 -20.63
CA GLY A 157 -1.64 -13.06 -20.75
C GLY A 157 -2.87 -12.53 -21.48
N PRO A 158 -3.69 -13.41 -22.08
CA PRO A 158 -4.84 -13.01 -22.92
C PRO A 158 -5.87 -12.17 -22.18
N SER A 159 -5.98 -12.30 -20.85
CA SER A 159 -6.88 -11.48 -20.04
C SER A 159 -6.24 -10.16 -19.56
N ALA A 160 -4.93 -9.96 -19.72
CA ALA A 160 -4.26 -8.75 -19.22
C ALA A 160 -4.85 -7.44 -19.77
N PRO A 161 -5.24 -7.33 -21.05
CA PRO A 161 -5.83 -6.10 -21.59
C PRO A 161 -7.19 -5.73 -21.00
N THR A 162 -7.88 -6.67 -20.35
CA THR A 162 -9.22 -6.45 -19.78
C THR A 162 -9.20 -6.05 -18.31
N LEU A 163 -8.02 -6.03 -17.68
CA LEU A 163 -7.89 -5.73 -16.25
C LEU A 163 -8.22 -4.27 -15.97
N LYS A 164 -9.02 -4.06 -14.93
CA LYS A 164 -9.41 -2.72 -14.46
C LYS A 164 -9.33 -2.65 -12.94
N ASP A 165 -9.10 -1.44 -12.44
CA ASP A 165 -9.21 -1.16 -11.00
C ASP A 165 -10.67 -0.99 -10.56
N ASP A 166 -10.88 -0.73 -9.25
CA ASP A 166 -12.20 -0.54 -8.66
C ASP A 166 -12.95 0.70 -9.21
N LEU A 167 -12.25 1.58 -9.92
CA LEU A 167 -12.78 2.77 -10.56
C LEU A 167 -12.98 2.59 -12.08
N GLY A 168 -12.67 1.40 -12.60
CA GLY A 168 -12.81 1.07 -14.03
C GLY A 168 -11.61 1.49 -14.89
N HIS A 169 -10.51 1.99 -14.29
CA HIS A 169 -9.31 2.35 -15.05
C HIS A 169 -8.47 1.12 -15.41
N PRO A 170 -7.81 1.12 -16.58
CA PRO A 170 -6.96 0.01 -16.99
C PRO A 170 -5.84 -0.27 -15.99
N LEU A 171 -5.61 -1.55 -15.72
CA LEU A 171 -4.48 -2.06 -14.93
C LEU A 171 -3.54 -2.89 -15.82
N LYS A 172 -2.27 -2.91 -15.45
CA LYS A 172 -1.29 -3.86 -16.02
C LYS A 172 -1.09 -5.03 -15.06
N ALA A 173 -1.10 -6.24 -15.60
CA ALA A 173 -0.61 -7.41 -14.87
C ALA A 173 0.88 -7.21 -14.57
N ALA A 174 1.31 -7.56 -13.35
CA ALA A 174 2.70 -7.41 -12.96
C ALA A 174 3.61 -8.33 -13.79
N ASP A 175 4.79 -7.82 -14.16
CA ASP A 175 5.87 -8.65 -14.69
C ASP A 175 6.52 -9.42 -13.55
N LEU A 176 6.24 -10.72 -13.47
CA LEU A 176 6.71 -11.61 -12.39
C LEU A 176 8.22 -11.91 -12.51
N THR A 177 8.84 -11.58 -13.62
CA THR A 177 10.29 -11.73 -13.80
C THR A 177 11.09 -10.60 -13.14
N GLN A 178 10.40 -9.50 -12.76
CA GLN A 178 10.98 -8.29 -12.19
C GLN A 178 10.50 -8.09 -10.73
N ARG A 179 10.86 -9.02 -9.85
CA ARG A 179 10.37 -9.05 -8.45
C ARG A 179 10.56 -7.74 -7.67
N TRP A 180 11.58 -6.95 -8.02
CA TRP A 180 11.83 -5.64 -7.37
C TRP A 180 10.75 -4.60 -7.68
N THR A 181 9.89 -4.86 -8.66
CA THR A 181 8.75 -4.01 -9.01
C THR A 181 7.46 -4.41 -8.29
N PHE A 182 7.47 -5.46 -7.47
CA PHE A 182 6.28 -5.91 -6.77
C PHE A 182 5.88 -4.92 -5.69
N ARG A 183 4.66 -4.39 -5.78
CA ARG A 183 4.12 -3.40 -4.85
C ARG A 183 4.06 -3.94 -3.42
N GLY A 184 3.68 -5.20 -3.23
CA GLY A 184 3.64 -5.89 -1.93
C GLY A 184 5.02 -6.19 -1.36
N GLY A 185 6.08 -6.16 -2.18
CA GLY A 185 7.46 -6.45 -1.83
C GLY A 185 8.03 -7.66 -2.56
N PRO A 186 9.38 -7.75 -2.65
CA PRO A 186 10.08 -8.72 -3.47
C PRO A 186 10.38 -10.05 -2.77
N THR A 187 10.11 -10.18 -1.48
CA THR A 187 10.40 -11.40 -0.74
C THR A 187 9.35 -12.47 -0.99
N ARG A 188 9.70 -13.75 -0.78
CA ARG A 188 8.72 -14.82 -0.88
C ARG A 188 7.55 -14.66 0.09
N GLN A 189 7.81 -14.11 1.28
CA GLN A 189 6.77 -13.81 2.26
C GLN A 189 5.85 -12.71 1.77
N ASP A 190 6.38 -11.67 1.13
CA ASP A 190 5.58 -10.62 0.52
C ASP A 190 4.68 -11.16 -0.58
N VAL A 191 5.23 -12.00 -1.46
CA VAL A 191 4.46 -12.66 -2.55
C VAL A 191 3.38 -13.60 -2.00
N PHE A 192 3.70 -14.34 -0.93
CA PHE A 192 2.71 -15.24 -0.30
C PHE A 192 1.55 -14.47 0.35
N ARG A 193 1.81 -13.25 0.84
CA ARG A 193 0.81 -12.40 1.50
C ARG A 193 -0.14 -11.71 0.50
N THR A 194 0.35 -11.44 -0.72
CA THR A 194 -0.40 -10.71 -1.77
C THR A 194 -1.44 -11.58 -2.43
#